data_cd3228d51ce15080d1d0bade4b44727a
#
_entry.id   cd3228d51ce15080d1d0bade4b44727a
#
_cell.length_a   1.000
_cell.length_b   1.000
_cell.length_c   1.000
_cell.angle_alpha   90.00
_cell.angle_beta   90.00
_cell.angle_gamma   90.00
#
_symmetry.space_group_name_H-M   'P 1'
#
loop_
_entity.id
_entity.type
_entity.pdbx_description
1 polymer ?
#
loop_
_entity_poly.entity_id
_entity_poly.type
_entity_poly.pdbx_seq_one_letter_code
_entity_poly.pdbx_strand_id
1 'polypeptide(L)'
;ILYLGFLYIPVLFLPMFSFNDNIYIAFPLKGFTTKWYVEMFNNQPMWAALNNSLNVACVSAAIATLLGLFGAKAVTRYRIPGEKAIIFVIMLPMVVPYIIMGVALLILITRLGFDLSLYTVTMAHVLISVPFAMATLIARFEGFDQALEEASVDLGASPLSTFWRVTLPLVFPGVLASFLLCFTISFDEFIMAYFLAGTDPTLPIFIWSQLR
;
A
#
# COMPACT_ATOMS: atom_id res chain seq x y z
N ILE A 1 -15.38 5.00 26.25
CA ILE A 1 -15.53 3.54 26.48
C ILE A 1 -16.54 2.96 25.50
N LEU A 2 -17.79 3.46 25.39
CA LEU A 2 -18.82 2.94 24.46
C LEU A 2 -18.36 2.96 23.00
N TYR A 3 -17.72 4.04 22.56
CA TYR A 3 -17.16 4.17 21.21
C TYR A 3 -16.08 3.11 20.91
N LEU A 4 -15.15 2.90 21.84
CA LEU A 4 -14.12 1.86 21.70
C LEU A 4 -14.76 0.46 21.69
N GLY A 5 -15.75 0.21 22.56
CA GLY A 5 -16.49 -1.05 22.54
C GLY A 5 -17.15 -1.30 21.18
N PHE A 6 -17.84 -0.31 20.62
CA PHE A 6 -18.47 -0.42 19.30
C PHE A 6 -17.48 -0.76 18.18
N LEU A 7 -16.26 -0.20 18.23
CA LEU A 7 -15.23 -0.47 17.23
C LEU A 7 -14.58 -1.85 17.40
N TYR A 8 -14.24 -2.25 18.63
CA TYR A 8 -13.42 -3.43 18.86
C TYR A 8 -14.20 -4.71 19.10
N ILE A 9 -15.45 -4.65 19.63
CA ILE A 9 -16.26 -5.86 19.85
C ILE A 9 -16.43 -6.70 18.57
N PRO A 10 -16.78 -6.13 17.40
CA PRO A 10 -16.89 -6.91 16.17
C PRO A 10 -15.56 -7.59 15.77
N VAL A 11 -14.42 -6.93 16.00
CA VAL A 11 -13.11 -7.50 15.70
C VAL A 11 -12.76 -8.67 16.62
N LEU A 12 -13.21 -8.64 17.89
CA LEU A 12 -12.98 -9.72 18.84
C LEU A 12 -13.78 -10.99 18.51
N PHE A 13 -14.84 -10.88 17.73
CA PHE A 13 -15.57 -12.07 17.27
C PHE A 13 -14.72 -12.93 16.32
N LEU A 14 -13.83 -12.36 15.52
CA LEU A 14 -12.98 -13.11 14.60
C LEU A 14 -12.12 -14.16 15.33
N PRO A 15 -11.26 -13.80 16.31
CA PRO A 15 -10.50 -14.79 17.07
C PRO A 15 -11.39 -15.74 17.88
N MET A 16 -12.53 -15.29 18.38
CA MET A 16 -13.46 -16.15 19.11
C MET A 16 -14.03 -17.25 18.21
N PHE A 17 -14.50 -16.90 17.01
CA PHE A 17 -15.03 -17.88 16.06
C PHE A 17 -13.96 -18.73 15.40
N SER A 18 -12.70 -18.29 15.33
CA SER A 18 -11.60 -19.10 14.80
C SER A 18 -11.32 -20.37 15.59
N PHE A 19 -11.72 -20.40 16.86
CA PHE A 19 -11.64 -21.58 17.72
C PHE A 19 -12.95 -22.39 17.80
N ASN A 20 -14.00 -21.96 17.11
CA ASN A 20 -15.28 -22.67 17.15
C ASN A 20 -15.25 -23.93 16.27
N ASP A 21 -15.66 -25.07 16.82
CA ASP A 21 -15.78 -26.31 16.05
C ASP A 21 -17.07 -26.34 15.21
N ASN A 22 -17.24 -25.36 14.37
CA ASN A 22 -18.34 -25.26 13.42
C ASN A 22 -17.88 -24.56 12.16
N ILE A 23 -18.41 -24.97 11.00
CA ILE A 23 -18.18 -24.33 9.70
C ILE A 23 -18.86 -22.95 9.63
N TYR A 24 -20.01 -22.82 10.33
CA TYR A 24 -20.77 -21.58 10.31
C TYR A 24 -20.32 -20.64 11.43
N ILE A 25 -20.11 -19.38 11.06
CA ILE A 25 -19.83 -18.28 12.01
C ILE A 25 -21.16 -17.86 12.66
N ALA A 26 -21.60 -18.60 13.66
CA ALA A 26 -22.89 -18.39 14.34
C ALA A 26 -22.86 -18.82 15.81
N PHE A 27 -23.74 -18.20 16.61
CA PHE A 27 -24.01 -18.64 17.96
C PHE A 27 -25.13 -19.69 17.95
N PRO A 28 -25.13 -20.66 18.94
CA PRO A 28 -24.14 -20.85 20.00
C PRO A 28 -22.84 -21.50 19.49
N LEU A 29 -21.71 -21.26 20.19
CA LEU A 29 -20.46 -21.96 19.94
C LEU A 29 -20.66 -23.47 20.22
N LYS A 30 -20.21 -24.33 19.29
CA LYS A 30 -20.41 -25.79 19.40
C LYS A 30 -19.29 -26.50 20.13
N GLY A 31 -18.11 -25.90 20.22
CA GLY A 31 -16.96 -26.50 20.87
C GLY A 31 -15.70 -25.68 20.62
N PHE A 32 -14.59 -26.08 21.24
CA PHE A 32 -13.29 -25.47 21.07
C PHE A 32 -12.39 -26.37 20.22
N THR A 33 -11.81 -25.85 19.14
CA THR A 33 -10.91 -26.58 18.25
C THR A 33 -9.79 -25.70 17.71
N THR A 34 -8.65 -26.30 17.40
CA THR A 34 -7.54 -25.69 16.69
C THR A 34 -7.37 -26.23 15.27
N LYS A 35 -8.31 -27.10 14.81
CA LYS A 35 -8.21 -27.78 13.51
C LYS A 35 -8.05 -26.82 12.35
N TRP A 36 -8.74 -25.66 12.40
CA TRP A 36 -8.69 -24.65 11.35
C TRP A 36 -7.30 -24.05 11.18
N TYR A 37 -6.56 -23.91 12.28
CA TYR A 37 -5.16 -23.45 12.23
C TYR A 37 -4.25 -24.51 11.59
N VAL A 38 -4.47 -25.81 11.91
CA VAL A 38 -3.71 -26.90 11.30
C VAL A 38 -4.02 -26.97 9.80
N GLU A 39 -5.27 -26.85 9.38
CA GLU A 39 -5.66 -26.80 7.98
C GLU A 39 -5.05 -25.59 7.27
N MET A 40 -5.08 -24.41 7.89
CA MET A 40 -4.46 -23.20 7.37
C MET A 40 -2.95 -23.37 7.15
N PHE A 41 -2.22 -23.93 8.12
CA PHE A 41 -0.77 -24.16 8.00
C PHE A 41 -0.41 -25.16 6.91
N ASN A 42 -1.29 -26.10 6.61
CA ASN A 42 -1.11 -27.08 5.54
C ASN A 42 -1.62 -26.62 4.16
N ASN A 43 -2.24 -25.44 4.08
CA ASN A 43 -2.83 -24.91 2.86
C ASN A 43 -1.76 -24.24 1.98
N GLN A 44 -1.12 -25.00 1.08
CA GLN A 44 -0.09 -24.51 0.18
C GLN A 44 -0.56 -23.34 -0.73
N PRO A 45 -1.78 -23.39 -1.34
CA PRO A 45 -2.31 -22.27 -2.11
C PRO A 45 -2.41 -20.97 -1.32
N MET A 46 -2.79 -21.03 -0.03
CA MET A 46 -2.85 -19.87 0.84
C MET A 46 -1.45 -19.25 1.05
N TRP A 47 -0.45 -20.08 1.30
CA TRP A 47 0.94 -19.61 1.47
C TRP A 47 1.50 -18.99 0.19
N ALA A 48 1.17 -19.55 -0.98
CA ALA A 48 1.52 -18.96 -2.27
C ALA A 48 0.86 -17.59 -2.44
N ALA A 49 -0.44 -17.47 -2.15
CA ALA A 49 -1.16 -16.21 -2.23
C ALA A 49 -0.64 -15.16 -1.22
N LEU A 50 -0.26 -15.57 0.00
CA LEU A 50 0.38 -14.69 0.99
C LEU A 50 1.72 -14.17 0.48
N ASN A 51 2.56 -15.06 -0.08
CA ASN A 51 3.85 -14.66 -0.64
C ASN A 51 3.67 -13.68 -1.82
N ASN A 52 2.67 -13.92 -2.69
CA ASN A 52 2.32 -13.00 -3.76
C ASN A 52 1.95 -11.62 -3.22
N SER A 53 1.06 -11.56 -2.20
CA SER A 53 0.69 -10.29 -1.57
C SER A 53 1.87 -9.58 -0.94
N LEU A 54 2.76 -10.30 -0.23
CA LEU A 54 3.94 -9.70 0.39
C LEU A 54 4.89 -9.12 -0.67
N ASN A 55 5.14 -9.85 -1.75
CA ASN A 55 6.01 -9.40 -2.84
C ASN A 55 5.42 -8.16 -3.53
N VAL A 56 4.14 -8.20 -3.90
CA VAL A 56 3.45 -7.06 -4.53
C VAL A 56 3.47 -5.85 -3.59
N ALA A 57 3.13 -6.03 -2.31
CA ALA A 57 3.08 -4.94 -1.35
C ALA A 57 4.46 -4.33 -1.09
N CYS A 58 5.50 -5.15 -0.90
CA CYS A 58 6.86 -4.66 -0.69
C CYS A 58 7.38 -3.87 -1.90
N VAL A 59 7.21 -4.42 -3.11
CA VAL A 59 7.73 -3.80 -4.33
C VAL A 59 6.96 -2.52 -4.65
N SER A 60 5.63 -2.56 -4.62
CA SER A 60 4.81 -1.37 -4.89
C SER A 60 5.03 -0.27 -3.86
N ALA A 61 5.11 -0.60 -2.56
CA ALA A 61 5.41 0.37 -1.51
C ALA A 61 6.79 1.01 -1.67
N ALA A 62 7.81 0.22 -2.01
CA ALA A 62 9.15 0.74 -2.26
C ALA A 62 9.16 1.72 -3.43
N ILE A 63 8.57 1.34 -4.57
CA ILE A 63 8.51 2.18 -5.76
C ILE A 63 7.68 3.44 -5.48
N ALA A 64 6.49 3.31 -4.88
CA ALA A 64 5.62 4.43 -4.56
C ALA A 64 6.28 5.41 -3.59
N THR A 65 6.97 4.90 -2.56
CA THR A 65 7.71 5.74 -1.60
C THR A 65 8.87 6.48 -2.26
N LEU A 66 9.62 5.83 -3.15
CA LEU A 66 10.69 6.49 -3.90
C LEU A 66 10.15 7.59 -4.82
N LEU A 67 9.10 7.31 -5.57
CA LEU A 67 8.45 8.30 -6.43
C LEU A 67 7.87 9.45 -5.61
N GLY A 68 7.21 9.13 -4.49
CA GLY A 68 6.69 10.10 -3.53
C GLY A 68 7.79 10.97 -2.92
N LEU A 69 8.95 10.39 -2.57
CA LEU A 69 10.10 11.11 -2.00
C LEU A 69 10.65 12.15 -2.98
N PHE A 70 10.87 11.76 -4.23
CA PHE A 70 11.37 12.68 -5.25
C PHE A 70 10.30 13.70 -5.65
N GLY A 71 9.03 13.29 -5.76
CA GLY A 71 7.90 14.19 -6.01
C GLY A 71 7.73 15.22 -4.90
N ALA A 72 7.72 14.78 -3.63
CA ALA A 72 7.61 15.67 -2.48
C ALA A 72 8.78 16.65 -2.41
N LYS A 73 10.02 16.17 -2.58
CA LYS A 73 11.19 17.05 -2.65
C LYS A 73 11.08 18.06 -3.78
N ALA A 74 10.63 17.63 -4.95
CA ALA A 74 10.50 18.51 -6.11
C ALA A 74 9.53 19.67 -5.83
N VAL A 75 8.34 19.41 -5.31
CA VAL A 75 7.33 20.44 -5.06
C VAL A 75 7.61 21.29 -3.83
N THR A 76 8.35 20.78 -2.83
CA THR A 76 8.64 21.55 -1.62
C THR A 76 9.93 22.37 -1.69
N ARG A 77 10.87 22.02 -2.56
CA ARG A 77 12.20 22.64 -2.65
C ARG A 77 12.44 23.40 -3.94
N TYR A 78 11.64 23.16 -4.98
CA TYR A 78 11.82 23.82 -6.28
C TYR A 78 10.55 24.51 -6.73
N ARG A 79 10.69 25.67 -7.39
CA ARG A 79 9.58 26.37 -8.03
C ARG A 79 9.31 25.76 -9.39
N ILE A 80 8.34 24.84 -9.45
CA ILE A 80 8.01 24.13 -10.70
C ILE A 80 6.86 24.87 -11.40
N PRO A 81 7.02 25.28 -12.66
CA PRO A 81 5.90 25.85 -13.43
C PRO A 81 4.76 24.82 -13.52
N GLY A 82 3.54 25.24 -13.20
CA GLY A 82 2.39 24.33 -13.21
C GLY A 82 2.31 23.33 -12.05
N GLU A 83 3.04 23.52 -10.96
CA GLU A 83 3.08 22.68 -9.77
C GLU A 83 1.70 22.22 -9.31
N LYS A 84 0.74 23.13 -9.21
CA LYS A 84 -0.63 22.80 -8.77
C LYS A 84 -1.32 21.81 -9.71
N ALA A 85 -1.11 21.91 -11.01
CA ALA A 85 -1.67 20.99 -11.98
C ALA A 85 -0.98 19.62 -11.90
N ILE A 86 0.33 19.59 -11.69
CA ILE A 86 1.09 18.34 -11.51
C ILE A 86 0.61 17.61 -10.25
N ILE A 87 0.52 18.31 -9.12
CA ILE A 87 0.00 17.75 -7.87
C ILE A 87 -1.43 17.24 -8.07
N PHE A 88 -2.30 18.01 -8.72
CA PHE A 88 -3.67 17.61 -9.01
C PHE A 88 -3.72 16.28 -9.80
N VAL A 89 -2.92 16.15 -10.87
CA VAL A 89 -2.87 14.93 -11.67
C VAL A 89 -2.36 13.73 -10.86
N ILE A 90 -1.32 13.94 -10.04
CA ILE A 90 -0.78 12.87 -9.18
C ILE A 90 -1.82 12.43 -8.14
N MET A 91 -2.64 13.34 -7.63
CA MET A 91 -3.67 13.05 -6.62
C MET A 91 -4.97 12.44 -7.19
N LEU A 92 -5.18 12.48 -8.52
CA LEU A 92 -6.38 11.92 -9.15
C LEU A 92 -6.73 10.49 -8.75
N PRO A 93 -5.77 9.55 -8.62
CA PRO A 93 -6.07 8.17 -8.22
C PRO A 93 -6.76 8.05 -6.85
N MET A 94 -6.59 9.01 -5.94
CA MET A 94 -7.28 9.01 -4.64
C MET A 94 -8.79 9.29 -4.75
N VAL A 95 -9.21 9.93 -5.82
CA VAL A 95 -10.62 10.37 -6.01
C VAL A 95 -11.39 9.39 -6.88
N VAL A 96 -10.69 8.67 -7.77
CA VAL A 96 -11.31 7.70 -8.68
C VAL A 96 -11.66 6.42 -7.92
N PRO A 97 -12.93 5.93 -8.01
CA PRO A 97 -13.29 4.64 -7.42
C PRO A 97 -12.41 3.50 -7.97
N TYR A 98 -11.85 2.67 -7.09
CA TYR A 98 -10.91 1.61 -7.46
C TYR A 98 -11.47 0.64 -8.49
N ILE A 99 -12.77 0.35 -8.43
CA ILE A 99 -13.41 -0.52 -9.42
C ILE A 99 -13.35 0.07 -10.85
N ILE A 100 -13.56 1.37 -11.00
CA ILE A 100 -13.49 2.06 -12.30
C ILE A 100 -12.03 2.02 -12.80
N MET A 101 -11.10 2.28 -11.91
CA MET A 101 -9.66 2.27 -12.24
C MET A 101 -9.17 0.86 -12.60
N GLY A 102 -9.60 -0.17 -11.85
CA GLY A 102 -9.27 -1.56 -12.14
C GLY A 102 -9.77 -2.01 -13.52
N VAL A 103 -11.02 -1.70 -13.85
CA VAL A 103 -11.59 -2.01 -15.19
C VAL A 103 -10.88 -1.22 -16.29
N ALA A 104 -10.59 0.06 -16.07
CA ALA A 104 -9.88 0.88 -17.04
C ALA A 104 -8.46 0.36 -17.31
N LEU A 105 -7.72 -0.02 -16.27
CA LEU A 105 -6.39 -0.61 -16.40
C LEU A 105 -6.45 -1.99 -17.05
N LEU A 106 -7.43 -2.83 -16.74
CA LEU A 106 -7.64 -4.11 -17.40
C LEU A 106 -7.78 -3.93 -18.92
N ILE A 107 -8.66 -2.99 -19.34
CA ILE A 107 -8.87 -2.69 -20.77
C ILE A 107 -7.57 -2.15 -21.40
N LEU A 108 -6.88 -1.26 -20.73
CA LEU A 108 -5.65 -0.66 -21.24
C LEU A 108 -4.55 -1.73 -21.41
N ILE A 109 -4.29 -2.53 -20.38
CA ILE A 109 -3.24 -3.54 -20.36
C ILE A 109 -3.48 -4.61 -21.41
N THR A 110 -4.72 -5.12 -21.51
CA THR A 110 -5.10 -6.12 -22.51
C THR A 110 -5.06 -5.57 -23.94
N ARG A 111 -5.43 -4.30 -24.16
CA ARG A 111 -5.31 -3.67 -25.50
C ARG A 111 -3.87 -3.43 -25.90
N LEU A 112 -2.97 -3.21 -24.95
CA LEU A 112 -1.54 -3.10 -25.22
C LEU A 112 -0.87 -4.45 -25.46
N GLY A 113 -1.61 -5.57 -25.29
CA GLY A 113 -1.11 -6.92 -25.51
C GLY A 113 -0.26 -7.46 -24.37
N PHE A 114 -0.35 -6.89 -23.18
CA PHE A 114 0.31 -7.43 -22.00
C PHE A 114 -0.56 -8.46 -21.29
N ASP A 115 0.07 -9.55 -20.85
CA ASP A 115 -0.57 -10.56 -20.02
C ASP A 115 -0.80 -10.05 -18.61
N LEU A 116 -1.95 -10.41 -18.03
CA LEU A 116 -2.27 -10.12 -16.63
C LEU A 116 -1.40 -10.97 -15.70
N SER A 117 -0.84 -10.35 -14.67
CA SER A 117 0.13 -11.00 -13.79
C SER A 117 0.33 -10.18 -12.50
N LEU A 118 1.13 -10.67 -11.56
CA LEU A 118 1.53 -9.90 -10.39
C LEU A 118 2.29 -8.61 -10.74
N TYR A 119 2.93 -8.52 -11.91
CA TYR A 119 3.56 -7.28 -12.37
C TYR A 119 2.50 -6.20 -12.69
N THR A 120 1.42 -6.57 -13.35
CA THR A 120 0.32 -5.63 -13.66
C THR A 120 -0.41 -5.20 -12.39
N VAL A 121 -0.56 -6.08 -11.40
CA VAL A 121 -1.03 -5.71 -10.06
C VAL A 121 -0.08 -4.73 -9.40
N THR A 122 1.22 -5.01 -9.39
CA THR A 122 2.24 -4.13 -8.79
C THR A 122 2.20 -2.73 -9.40
N MET A 123 2.09 -2.61 -10.74
CA MET A 123 1.98 -1.31 -11.41
C MET A 123 0.73 -0.54 -10.97
N ALA A 124 -0.41 -1.23 -10.87
CA ALA A 124 -1.66 -0.62 -10.40
C ALA A 124 -1.57 -0.19 -8.93
N HIS A 125 -0.94 -1.00 -8.08
CA HIS A 125 -0.74 -0.66 -6.66
C HIS A 125 0.24 0.51 -6.48
N VAL A 126 1.27 0.62 -7.33
CA VAL A 126 2.13 1.82 -7.37
C VAL A 126 1.30 3.05 -7.71
N LEU A 127 0.45 2.95 -8.75
CA LEU A 127 -0.37 4.08 -9.20
C LEU A 127 -1.28 4.63 -8.08
N ILE A 128 -1.94 3.76 -7.32
CA ILE A 128 -2.81 4.20 -6.22
C ILE A 128 -2.03 4.63 -4.97
N SER A 129 -0.81 4.13 -4.77
CA SER A 129 -0.01 4.39 -3.57
C SER A 129 0.82 5.67 -3.66
N VAL A 130 1.24 6.08 -4.86
CA VAL A 130 2.06 7.30 -5.06
C VAL A 130 1.43 8.56 -4.47
N PRO A 131 0.14 8.85 -4.62
CA PRO A 131 -0.50 9.99 -3.97
C PRO A 131 -0.33 9.99 -2.45
N PHE A 132 -0.54 8.84 -1.81
CA PHE A 132 -0.41 8.71 -0.34
C PHE A 132 1.05 8.89 0.11
N ALA A 133 1.99 8.29 -0.64
CA ALA A 133 3.41 8.47 -0.39
C ALA A 133 3.81 9.94 -0.50
N MET A 134 3.39 10.60 -1.57
CA MET A 134 3.71 12.00 -1.82
C MET A 134 3.12 12.92 -0.76
N ALA A 135 1.84 12.74 -0.38
CA ALA A 135 1.19 13.53 0.65
C ALA A 135 1.89 13.39 2.01
N THR A 136 2.23 12.17 2.42
CA THR A 136 2.95 11.88 3.65
C THR A 136 4.32 12.57 3.67
N LEU A 137 5.03 12.52 2.55
CA LEU A 137 6.38 13.06 2.45
C LEU A 137 6.41 14.58 2.27
N ILE A 138 5.42 15.20 1.61
CA ILE A 138 5.27 16.66 1.58
C ILE A 138 5.17 17.19 3.00
N ALA A 139 4.26 16.63 3.83
CA ALA A 139 4.10 17.05 5.21
C ALA A 139 5.41 16.90 6.03
N ARG A 140 6.22 15.88 5.71
CA ARG A 140 7.52 15.69 6.37
C ARG A 140 8.55 16.71 5.91
N PHE A 141 8.60 17.06 4.62
CA PHE A 141 9.49 18.09 4.08
C PHE A 141 9.15 19.49 4.58
N GLU A 142 7.86 19.80 4.73
CA GLU A 142 7.41 21.08 5.32
C GLU A 142 7.74 21.19 6.80
N GLY A 143 7.86 20.05 7.50
CA GLY A 143 8.14 19.98 8.93
C GLY A 143 9.61 20.12 9.32
N PHE A 144 10.55 20.23 8.35
CA PHE A 144 11.96 20.50 8.69
C PHE A 144 12.50 21.75 8.00
N ASP A 145 13.43 22.43 8.70
CA ASP A 145 13.97 23.72 8.27
C ASP A 145 14.88 23.58 7.05
N GLN A 146 14.55 24.28 5.97
CA GLN A 146 15.34 24.32 4.74
C GLN A 146 16.74 24.92 4.95
N ALA A 147 16.92 25.77 5.97
CA ALA A 147 18.21 26.36 6.29
C ALA A 147 19.31 25.29 6.56
N LEU A 148 18.93 24.09 6.98
CA LEU A 148 19.88 22.97 7.15
C LEU A 148 20.46 22.48 5.81
N GLU A 149 19.65 22.45 4.75
CA GLU A 149 20.12 22.12 3.39
C GLU A 149 20.99 23.26 2.82
N GLU A 150 20.58 24.51 3.03
CA GLU A 150 21.32 25.71 2.59
C GLU A 150 22.69 25.81 3.28
N ALA A 151 22.73 25.62 4.60
CA ALA A 151 24.00 25.61 5.34
C ALA A 151 24.97 24.52 4.87
N SER A 152 24.46 23.34 4.50
CA SER A 152 25.28 22.27 3.93
C SER A 152 25.91 22.69 2.57
N VAL A 153 25.14 23.38 1.73
CA VAL A 153 25.63 23.89 0.45
C VAL A 153 26.63 25.01 0.64
N ASP A 154 26.40 25.92 1.59
CA ASP A 154 27.33 27.03 1.94
C ASP A 154 28.69 26.51 2.44
N LEU A 155 28.70 25.35 3.09
CA LEU A 155 29.91 24.63 3.49
C LEU A 155 30.58 23.88 2.34
N GLY A 156 30.10 24.04 1.08
CA GLY A 156 30.69 23.46 -0.12
C GLY A 156 30.21 22.06 -0.47
N ALA A 157 29.17 21.54 0.19
CA ALA A 157 28.62 20.23 -0.18
C ALA A 157 27.83 20.31 -1.50
N SER A 158 28.00 19.30 -2.35
CA SER A 158 27.18 19.18 -3.54
C SER A 158 25.71 18.84 -3.19
N PRO A 159 24.73 19.17 -4.07
CA PRO A 159 23.30 18.85 -3.83
C PRO A 159 23.05 17.37 -3.53
N LEU A 160 23.79 16.47 -4.18
CA LEU A 160 23.69 15.03 -3.94
C LEU A 160 24.26 14.65 -2.56
N SER A 161 25.38 15.26 -2.16
CA SER A 161 25.94 15.04 -0.81
C SER A 161 25.01 15.56 0.27
N THR A 162 24.43 16.75 0.09
CA THR A 162 23.43 17.32 0.98
C THR A 162 22.20 16.40 1.09
N PHE A 163 21.71 15.87 -0.03
CA PHE A 163 20.58 14.94 0.00
C PHE A 163 20.86 13.71 0.87
N TRP A 164 21.99 13.04 0.65
CA TRP A 164 22.30 11.79 1.38
C TRP A 164 22.69 12.02 2.84
N ARG A 165 23.39 13.12 3.15
CA ARG A 165 23.96 13.37 4.49
C ARG A 165 23.06 14.21 5.39
N VAL A 166 22.20 15.06 4.83
CA VAL A 166 21.34 15.98 5.58
C VAL A 166 19.87 15.65 5.34
N THR A 167 19.41 15.79 4.08
CA THR A 167 17.98 15.68 3.77
C THR A 167 17.41 14.31 4.11
N LEU A 168 18.01 13.25 3.56
CA LEU A 168 17.47 11.88 3.71
C LEU A 168 17.42 11.42 5.16
N PRO A 169 18.46 11.59 6.00
CA PRO A 169 18.38 11.24 7.42
C PRO A 169 17.26 11.97 8.16
N LEU A 170 17.05 13.26 7.88
CA LEU A 170 16.02 14.08 8.52
C LEU A 170 14.60 13.67 8.11
N VAL A 171 14.40 13.31 6.84
CA VAL A 171 13.09 12.87 6.34
C VAL A 171 12.86 11.36 6.49
N PHE A 172 13.86 10.58 6.86
CA PHE A 172 13.80 9.12 6.93
C PHE A 172 12.62 8.57 7.76
N PRO A 173 12.27 9.14 8.92
CA PRO A 173 11.06 8.70 9.63
C PRO A 173 9.79 8.85 8.78
N GLY A 174 9.71 9.89 7.95
CA GLY A 174 8.62 10.07 6.99
C GLY A 174 8.67 9.08 5.83
N VAL A 175 9.87 8.72 5.36
CA VAL A 175 10.06 7.68 4.33
C VAL A 175 9.58 6.33 4.84
N LEU A 176 9.94 5.97 6.09
CA LEU A 176 9.48 4.73 6.71
C LEU A 176 7.96 4.73 6.90
N ALA A 177 7.39 5.83 7.40
CA ALA A 177 5.95 5.97 7.57
C ALA A 177 5.21 5.85 6.22
N SER A 178 5.72 6.49 5.17
CA SER A 178 5.20 6.40 3.81
C SER A 178 5.25 4.97 3.28
N PHE A 179 6.39 4.29 3.45
CA PHE A 179 6.54 2.89 3.03
C PHE A 179 5.53 1.97 3.74
N LEU A 180 5.41 2.08 5.06
CA LEU A 180 4.47 1.25 5.83
C LEU A 180 3.01 1.53 5.45
N LEU A 181 2.66 2.80 5.21
CA LEU A 181 1.32 3.17 4.74
C LEU A 181 1.03 2.56 3.36
N CYS A 182 1.94 2.73 2.39
CA CYS A 182 1.80 2.17 1.05
C CYS A 182 1.78 0.64 1.06
N PHE A 183 2.59 0.01 1.92
CA PHE A 183 2.58 -1.43 2.12
C PHE A 183 1.21 -1.92 2.61
N THR A 184 0.65 -1.27 3.63
CA THR A 184 -0.67 -1.63 4.16
C THR A 184 -1.76 -1.47 3.10
N ILE A 185 -1.77 -0.33 2.38
CA ILE A 185 -2.74 -0.09 1.29
C ILE A 185 -2.64 -1.20 0.22
N SER A 186 -1.42 -1.55 -0.20
CA SER A 186 -1.20 -2.55 -1.23
C SER A 186 -1.50 -3.98 -0.76
N PHE A 187 -1.20 -4.30 0.50
CA PHE A 187 -1.41 -5.64 1.05
C PHE A 187 -2.90 -6.00 1.17
N ASP A 188 -3.72 -5.03 1.54
CA ASP A 188 -5.17 -5.20 1.73
C ASP A 188 -5.98 -4.96 0.44
N GLU A 189 -5.32 -4.51 -0.64
CA GLU A 189 -6.01 -4.14 -1.86
C GLU A 189 -6.52 -5.38 -2.61
N PHE A 190 -7.84 -5.45 -2.79
CA PHE A 190 -8.53 -6.56 -3.44
C PHE A 190 -8.97 -6.22 -4.86
N ILE A 191 -9.52 -5.02 -5.09
CA ILE A 191 -10.27 -4.70 -6.31
C ILE A 191 -9.34 -4.66 -7.52
N MET A 192 -8.24 -3.94 -7.43
CA MET A 192 -7.25 -3.84 -8.50
C MET A 192 -6.62 -5.22 -8.78
N ALA A 193 -6.23 -5.91 -7.70
CA ALA A 193 -5.67 -7.25 -7.82
C ALA A 193 -6.64 -8.21 -8.50
N TYR A 194 -7.93 -8.17 -8.17
CA TYR A 194 -8.96 -9.03 -8.76
C TYR A 194 -9.05 -8.90 -10.29
N PHE A 195 -8.90 -7.68 -10.81
CA PHE A 195 -8.94 -7.45 -12.26
C PHE A 195 -7.61 -7.74 -12.97
N LEU A 196 -6.48 -7.68 -12.27
CA LEU A 196 -5.15 -7.62 -12.89
C LEU A 196 -4.22 -8.79 -12.57
N ALA A 197 -4.55 -9.66 -11.60
CA ALA A 197 -3.64 -10.71 -11.12
C ALA A 197 -3.45 -11.88 -12.12
N GLY A 198 -4.33 -12.03 -13.11
CA GLY A 198 -4.28 -13.19 -14.00
C GLY A 198 -4.55 -14.49 -13.24
N THR A 199 -3.59 -15.44 -13.30
CA THR A 199 -3.71 -16.77 -12.67
C THR A 199 -3.15 -16.82 -11.24
N ASP A 200 -2.37 -15.82 -10.82
CA ASP A 200 -1.65 -15.83 -9.56
C ASP A 200 -2.35 -14.94 -8.51
N PRO A 201 -3.22 -15.51 -7.66
CA PRO A 201 -4.00 -14.70 -6.73
C PRO A 201 -3.14 -14.10 -5.63
N THR A 202 -3.51 -12.88 -5.20
CA THR A 202 -3.07 -12.29 -3.94
C THR A 202 -3.90 -12.85 -2.78
N LEU A 203 -3.45 -12.65 -1.54
CA LEU A 203 -4.16 -13.16 -0.35
C LEU A 203 -5.62 -12.71 -0.26
N PRO A 204 -5.97 -11.42 -0.51
CA PRO A 204 -7.38 -11.00 -0.53
C PRO A 204 -8.23 -11.73 -1.57
N ILE A 205 -7.68 -11.99 -2.77
CA ILE A 205 -8.38 -12.77 -3.81
C ILE A 205 -8.56 -14.22 -3.37
N PHE A 206 -7.52 -14.83 -2.79
CA PHE A 206 -7.59 -16.19 -2.26
C PHE A 206 -8.68 -16.31 -1.19
N ILE A 207 -8.67 -15.42 -0.18
CA ILE A 207 -9.70 -15.40 0.87
C ILE A 207 -11.11 -15.28 0.26
N TRP A 208 -11.29 -14.36 -0.68
CA TRP A 208 -12.56 -14.19 -1.39
C TRP A 208 -13.02 -15.47 -2.10
N SER A 209 -12.09 -16.22 -2.70
CA SER A 209 -12.41 -17.49 -3.39
C SER A 209 -12.89 -18.58 -2.44
N GLN A 210 -12.48 -18.55 -1.17
CA GLN A 210 -12.89 -19.51 -0.15
C GLN A 210 -14.28 -19.22 0.44
N LEU A 211 -14.81 -18.03 0.24
CA LEU A 211 -16.14 -17.62 0.74
C LEU A 211 -17.30 -17.99 -0.22
N ARG A 212 -16.97 -18.51 -1.40
CA ARG A 212 -17.91 -18.96 -2.43
C ARG A 212 -18.00 -20.48 -2.46
#